data_6ccf2e08423538178807df2f0dd9e363
#
_entry.id   6ccf2e08423538178807df2f0dd9e363
#
_cell.length_a   1.000
_cell.length_b   1.000
_cell.length_c   1.000
_cell.angle_alpha   90.00
_cell.angle_beta   90.00
_cell.angle_gamma   90.00
#
_symmetry.space_group_name_H-M   'P 1'
#
loop_
_entity.id
_entity.type
_entity.pdbx_description
1 polymer ?
#
loop_
_entity_poly.entity_id
_entity_poly.type
_entity_poly.pdbx_seq_one_letter_code
_entity_poly.pdbx_strand_id
1 'polypeptide(L)'
;MSAASQPARIEPALIEIQGLTKRFGTFTAVDDVSFQVARGEVLGFLGPNGAGKSTTMRMLAGFMIPTAGTARICGHDVQMNSVAARRALGFLPEGAPTYPEMTVTAFLRFCAKVRGFRGDTLDERVDRALGLTRLDGVRLQPVETLSKGFKRRVGLAQALLHDPPVLVLDEPTDGLDPNQKHEVRTLIQDMRAEKAIVISTHILEEVDAVCTRAIVIANGRVVADETPAALQARHPSGKLDDVFRQLTLPAAA
;
A
#
# COMPACT_ATOMS: atom_id res chain seq x y z
N MET A 1 19.05 40.79 15.79
CA MET A 1 18.02 40.56 14.77
C MET A 1 17.70 39.06 14.81
N SER A 2 16.57 38.72 15.46
CA SER A 2 16.14 37.34 15.68
C SER A 2 15.46 36.82 14.41
N ALA A 3 16.01 35.75 13.84
CA ALA A 3 15.39 35.06 12.73
C ALA A 3 14.14 34.32 13.27
N ALA A 4 12.96 34.83 12.96
CA ALA A 4 11.72 34.14 13.23
C ALA A 4 11.70 32.84 12.41
N SER A 5 11.72 31.69 13.08
CA SER A 5 11.50 30.38 12.46
C SER A 5 10.09 30.38 11.87
N GLN A 6 9.98 30.28 10.54
CA GLN A 6 8.70 30.05 9.89
C GLN A 6 8.12 28.75 10.43
N PRO A 7 6.82 28.70 10.79
CA PRO A 7 6.17 27.46 11.17
C PRO A 7 6.29 26.47 10.01
N ALA A 8 6.73 25.24 10.32
CA ALA A 8 6.79 24.14 9.35
C ALA A 8 5.45 24.06 8.62
N ARG A 9 5.43 24.23 7.29
CA ARG A 9 4.23 23.98 6.47
C ARG A 9 3.87 22.52 6.68
N ILE A 10 2.76 22.29 7.35
CA ILE A 10 2.15 20.96 7.40
C ILE A 10 1.70 20.68 5.95
N GLU A 11 2.45 19.85 5.25
CA GLU A 11 2.05 19.43 3.90
C GLU A 11 0.69 18.71 4.00
N PRO A 12 -0.26 19.00 3.10
CA PRO A 12 -1.56 18.36 3.12
C PRO A 12 -1.39 16.84 2.94
N ALA A 13 -2.14 16.08 3.72
CA ALA A 13 -2.15 14.63 3.61
C ALA A 13 -2.54 14.19 2.19
N LEU A 14 -1.81 13.24 1.63
CA LEU A 14 -2.14 12.65 0.32
C LEU A 14 -3.19 11.55 0.42
N ILE A 15 -3.32 10.94 1.60
CA ILE A 15 -4.38 9.97 1.93
C ILE A 15 -5.09 10.47 3.17
N GLU A 16 -6.43 10.50 3.13
CA GLU A 16 -7.28 10.84 4.27
C GLU A 16 -8.39 9.81 4.37
N ILE A 17 -8.53 9.20 5.53
CA ILE A 17 -9.61 8.27 5.88
C ILE A 17 -10.30 8.80 7.12
N GLN A 18 -11.65 8.91 7.09
CA GLN A 18 -12.45 9.44 8.18
C GLN A 18 -13.66 8.53 8.45
N GLY A 19 -13.71 7.92 9.62
CA GLY A 19 -14.82 7.11 10.09
C GLY A 19 -15.16 5.92 9.20
N LEU A 20 -14.16 5.35 8.50
CA LEU A 20 -14.38 4.34 7.49
C LEU A 20 -14.93 3.06 8.12
N THR A 21 -16.12 2.66 7.68
CA THR A 21 -16.84 1.50 8.22
C THR A 21 -17.32 0.60 7.09
N LYS A 22 -17.17 -0.73 7.27
CA LYS A 22 -17.72 -1.72 6.35
C LYS A 22 -18.43 -2.84 7.09
N ARG A 23 -19.71 -3.01 6.77
CA ARG A 23 -20.54 -4.09 7.27
C ARG A 23 -20.98 -5.03 6.14
N PHE A 24 -20.98 -6.31 6.44
CA PHE A 24 -21.51 -7.39 5.59
C PHE A 24 -22.61 -8.11 6.36
N GLY A 25 -23.87 -7.74 6.13
CA GLY A 25 -24.98 -8.18 6.98
C GLY A 25 -24.75 -7.79 8.44
N THR A 26 -24.70 -8.77 9.33
CA THR A 26 -24.43 -8.57 10.77
C THR A 26 -22.95 -8.46 11.12
N PHE A 27 -22.06 -8.85 10.21
CA PHE A 27 -20.60 -8.81 10.43
C PHE A 27 -20.02 -7.45 10.09
N THR A 28 -19.32 -6.82 11.04
CA THR A 28 -18.58 -5.57 10.83
C THR A 28 -17.11 -5.89 10.60
N ALA A 29 -16.64 -5.74 9.36
CA ALA A 29 -15.27 -6.03 8.97
C ALA A 29 -14.31 -4.87 9.23
N VAL A 30 -14.80 -3.63 9.17
CA VAL A 30 -14.07 -2.39 9.47
C VAL A 30 -15.02 -1.48 10.22
N ASP A 31 -14.57 -0.91 11.35
CA ASP A 31 -15.41 -0.16 12.27
C ASP A 31 -14.70 1.13 12.71
N ASP A 32 -15.16 2.25 12.17
CA ASP A 32 -14.73 3.62 12.51
C ASP A 32 -13.20 3.85 12.36
N VAL A 33 -12.61 3.38 11.27
CA VAL A 33 -11.18 3.56 11.01
C VAL A 33 -10.93 4.96 10.46
N SER A 34 -9.99 5.69 11.10
CA SER A 34 -9.60 7.05 10.70
C SER A 34 -8.08 7.19 10.77
N PHE A 35 -7.45 7.67 9.70
CA PHE A 35 -6.03 8.04 9.65
C PHE A 35 -5.71 8.90 8.44
N GLN A 36 -4.52 9.49 8.44
CA GLN A 36 -3.99 10.27 7.33
C GLN A 36 -2.57 9.81 7.01
N VAL A 37 -2.15 9.98 5.74
CA VAL A 37 -0.76 9.69 5.33
C VAL A 37 -0.25 10.87 4.49
N ALA A 38 0.87 11.45 4.93
CA ALA A 38 1.52 12.57 4.25
C ALA A 38 2.51 12.07 3.18
N ARG A 39 2.96 13.00 2.34
CA ARG A 39 4.13 12.77 1.47
C ARG A 39 5.36 12.44 2.33
N GLY A 40 6.19 11.52 1.88
CA GLY A 40 7.38 11.09 2.63
C GLY A 40 7.10 10.03 3.69
N GLU A 41 5.83 9.63 3.86
CA GLU A 41 5.43 8.65 4.87
C GLU A 41 5.19 7.27 4.24
N VAL A 42 5.73 6.23 4.89
CA VAL A 42 5.40 4.83 4.62
C VAL A 42 4.64 4.31 5.84
N LEU A 43 3.33 4.14 5.68
CA LEU A 43 2.45 3.61 6.70
C LEU A 43 2.33 2.09 6.60
N GLY A 44 2.79 1.37 7.63
CA GLY A 44 2.53 -0.04 7.82
C GLY A 44 1.12 -0.26 8.40
N PHE A 45 0.28 -1.04 7.73
CA PHE A 45 -1.06 -1.39 8.20
C PHE A 45 -1.08 -2.85 8.62
N LEU A 46 -0.93 -3.09 9.93
CA LEU A 46 -0.72 -4.40 10.52
C LEU A 46 -1.98 -4.96 11.16
N GLY A 47 -2.09 -6.27 11.17
CA GLY A 47 -3.17 -6.96 11.87
C GLY A 47 -3.19 -8.44 11.52
N PRO A 48 -3.84 -9.28 12.32
CA PRO A 48 -4.04 -10.69 12.00
C PRO A 48 -4.93 -10.86 10.74
N ASN A 49 -4.97 -12.09 10.22
CA ASN A 49 -5.89 -12.40 9.13
C ASN A 49 -7.34 -12.18 9.59
N GLY A 50 -8.15 -11.56 8.72
CA GLY A 50 -9.52 -11.19 9.07
C GLY A 50 -9.68 -9.90 9.87
N ALA A 51 -8.60 -9.20 10.26
CA ALA A 51 -8.68 -7.95 11.03
C ALA A 51 -9.29 -6.76 10.26
N GLY A 52 -9.49 -6.86 8.94
CA GLY A 52 -10.05 -5.79 8.11
C GLY A 52 -9.04 -5.10 7.18
N LYS A 53 -7.76 -5.51 7.14
CA LYS A 53 -6.70 -4.87 6.34
C LYS A 53 -7.07 -4.75 4.86
N SER A 54 -7.22 -5.87 4.16
CA SER A 54 -7.52 -5.88 2.71
C SER A 54 -8.87 -5.23 2.40
N THR A 55 -9.86 -5.29 3.33
CA THR A 55 -11.13 -4.58 3.21
C THR A 55 -10.91 -3.07 3.22
N THR A 56 -10.09 -2.55 4.14
CA THR A 56 -9.73 -1.13 4.21
C THR A 56 -8.96 -0.70 2.96
N MET A 57 -7.99 -1.49 2.49
CA MET A 57 -7.23 -1.19 1.27
C MET A 57 -8.14 -1.15 0.03
N ARG A 58 -9.09 -2.08 -0.09
CA ARG A 58 -10.06 -2.11 -1.21
C ARG A 58 -11.02 -0.92 -1.18
N MET A 59 -11.44 -0.45 0.00
CA MET A 59 -12.25 0.76 0.14
C MET A 59 -11.45 2.00 -0.25
N LEU A 60 -10.21 2.14 0.23
CA LEU A 60 -9.30 3.22 -0.12
C LEU A 60 -9.01 3.25 -1.62
N ALA A 61 -8.84 2.09 -2.26
CA ALA A 61 -8.62 1.99 -3.70
C ALA A 61 -9.89 2.16 -4.55
N GLY A 62 -11.06 2.36 -3.93
CA GLY A 62 -12.33 2.54 -4.62
C GLY A 62 -12.90 1.27 -5.26
N PHE A 63 -12.41 0.09 -4.86
CA PHE A 63 -12.96 -1.22 -5.29
C PHE A 63 -14.14 -1.68 -4.44
N MET A 64 -14.31 -1.07 -3.28
CA MET A 64 -15.40 -1.41 -2.35
C MET A 64 -16.02 -0.14 -1.78
N ILE A 65 -17.34 -0.04 -1.83
CA ILE A 65 -18.09 1.07 -1.25
C ILE A 65 -18.16 0.86 0.27
N PRO A 66 -17.71 1.82 1.09
CA PRO A 66 -17.90 1.76 2.54
C PRO A 66 -19.39 1.85 2.92
N THR A 67 -19.73 1.33 4.08
CA THR A 67 -21.07 1.48 4.66
C THR A 67 -21.24 2.86 5.28
N ALA A 68 -20.16 3.43 5.84
CA ALA A 68 -20.09 4.79 6.37
C ALA A 68 -18.66 5.31 6.29
N GLY A 69 -18.49 6.62 6.50
CA GLY A 69 -17.20 7.29 6.43
C GLY A 69 -16.77 7.62 5.01
N THR A 70 -15.59 8.23 4.89
CA THR A 70 -15.03 8.69 3.60
C THR A 70 -13.55 8.35 3.49
N ALA A 71 -13.07 8.20 2.25
CA ALA A 71 -11.66 8.12 1.93
C ALA A 71 -11.34 9.09 0.79
N ARG A 72 -10.21 9.79 0.90
CA ARG A 72 -9.73 10.72 -0.12
C ARG A 72 -8.28 10.43 -0.50
N ILE A 73 -7.97 10.62 -1.78
CA ILE A 73 -6.63 10.51 -2.34
C ILE A 73 -6.33 11.81 -3.05
N CYS A 74 -5.28 12.52 -2.63
CA CYS A 74 -4.91 13.85 -3.13
C CYS A 74 -6.12 14.83 -3.13
N GLY A 75 -6.93 14.82 -2.06
CA GLY A 75 -8.15 15.61 -1.90
C GLY A 75 -9.37 15.10 -2.68
N HIS A 76 -9.23 14.10 -3.55
CA HIS A 76 -10.33 13.52 -4.33
C HIS A 76 -11.01 12.39 -3.56
N ASP A 77 -12.32 12.53 -3.33
CA ASP A 77 -13.12 11.46 -2.73
C ASP A 77 -13.15 10.22 -3.63
N VAL A 78 -12.85 9.05 -3.07
CA VAL A 78 -12.71 7.80 -3.85
C VAL A 78 -14.02 7.30 -4.48
N GLN A 79 -15.17 7.78 -4.00
CA GLN A 79 -16.48 7.43 -4.55
C GLN A 79 -16.99 8.53 -5.49
N MET A 80 -17.05 9.78 -5.02
CA MET A 80 -17.63 10.89 -5.74
C MET A 80 -16.74 11.34 -6.91
N ASN A 81 -15.41 11.32 -6.74
CA ASN A 81 -14.41 11.71 -7.73
C ASN A 81 -13.50 10.52 -8.10
N SER A 82 -14.09 9.34 -8.29
CA SER A 82 -13.38 8.07 -8.38
C SER A 82 -12.32 8.01 -9.50
N VAL A 83 -12.53 8.67 -10.63
CA VAL A 83 -11.55 8.69 -11.73
C VAL A 83 -10.32 9.52 -11.36
N ALA A 84 -10.50 10.69 -10.74
CA ALA A 84 -9.40 11.54 -10.29
C ALA A 84 -8.60 10.86 -9.18
N ALA A 85 -9.28 10.27 -8.19
CA ALA A 85 -8.64 9.50 -7.12
C ALA A 85 -7.80 8.34 -7.68
N ARG A 86 -8.34 7.54 -8.61
CA ARG A 86 -7.61 6.41 -9.23
C ARG A 86 -6.47 6.83 -10.15
N ARG A 87 -6.51 8.04 -10.72
CA ARG A 87 -5.36 8.60 -11.47
C ARG A 87 -4.17 8.90 -10.56
N ALA A 88 -4.41 9.30 -9.32
CA ALA A 88 -3.38 9.57 -8.32
C ALA A 88 -2.94 8.33 -7.53
N LEU A 89 -3.54 7.15 -7.77
CA LEU A 89 -3.33 5.93 -7.00
C LEU A 89 -2.66 4.84 -7.83
N GLY A 90 -1.58 4.27 -7.32
CA GLY A 90 -1.08 2.95 -7.69
C GLY A 90 -1.56 1.92 -6.66
N PHE A 91 -2.23 0.87 -7.12
CA PHE A 91 -2.76 -0.17 -6.25
C PHE A 91 -2.23 -1.55 -6.64
N LEU A 92 -1.61 -2.23 -5.68
CA LEU A 92 -1.23 -3.63 -5.78
C LEU A 92 -2.14 -4.42 -4.82
N PRO A 93 -3.18 -5.12 -5.31
CA PRO A 93 -4.01 -5.97 -4.47
C PRO A 93 -3.29 -7.28 -4.12
N GLU A 94 -3.79 -7.96 -3.10
CA GLU A 94 -3.43 -9.34 -2.81
C GLU A 94 -3.65 -10.22 -4.06
N GLY A 95 -2.72 -11.16 -4.31
CA GLY A 95 -2.78 -12.03 -5.49
C GLY A 95 -2.29 -11.43 -6.80
N ALA A 96 -2.08 -10.09 -6.88
CA ALA A 96 -1.58 -9.38 -8.06
C ALA A 96 -2.24 -9.86 -9.37
N PRO A 97 -3.54 -9.61 -9.59
CA PRO A 97 -4.27 -10.11 -10.74
C PRO A 97 -3.67 -9.60 -12.06
N THR A 98 -3.48 -10.51 -13.01
CA THR A 98 -2.90 -10.24 -14.34
C THR A 98 -3.70 -11.02 -15.40
N TYR A 99 -3.34 -10.82 -16.66
CA TYR A 99 -3.80 -11.67 -17.78
C TYR A 99 -2.73 -12.74 -18.03
N PRO A 100 -2.97 -14.00 -17.63
CA PRO A 100 -1.97 -15.07 -17.62
C PRO A 100 -1.31 -15.34 -18.96
N GLU A 101 -2.07 -15.29 -20.04
CA GLU A 101 -1.68 -15.54 -21.42
C GLU A 101 -0.86 -14.42 -22.07
N MET A 102 -0.89 -13.21 -21.48
CA MET A 102 -0.11 -12.09 -22.00
C MET A 102 1.36 -12.19 -21.59
N THR A 103 2.28 -11.73 -22.45
CA THR A 103 3.63 -11.47 -22.00
C THR A 103 3.66 -10.30 -21.03
N VAL A 104 4.69 -10.22 -20.17
CA VAL A 104 4.86 -9.12 -19.20
C VAL A 104 4.76 -7.76 -19.89
N THR A 105 5.50 -7.57 -21.00
CA THR A 105 5.46 -6.31 -21.77
C THR A 105 4.06 -6.06 -22.35
N ALA A 106 3.41 -7.08 -22.93
CA ALA A 106 2.07 -6.91 -23.51
C ALA A 106 1.05 -6.49 -22.44
N PHE A 107 1.10 -7.10 -21.25
CA PHE A 107 0.24 -6.75 -20.11
C PHE A 107 0.48 -5.29 -19.65
N LEU A 108 1.75 -4.89 -19.47
CA LEU A 108 2.06 -3.51 -19.04
C LEU A 108 1.67 -2.48 -20.11
N ARG A 109 1.89 -2.77 -21.39
CA ARG A 109 1.42 -1.92 -22.49
C ARG A 109 -0.11 -1.80 -22.52
N PHE A 110 -0.82 -2.89 -22.28
CA PHE A 110 -2.28 -2.86 -22.16
C PHE A 110 -2.71 -1.94 -21.01
N CYS A 111 -2.14 -2.08 -19.81
CA CYS A 111 -2.42 -1.23 -18.67
C CYS A 111 -2.11 0.26 -18.94
N ALA A 112 -0.98 0.55 -19.62
CA ALA A 112 -0.62 1.90 -20.02
C ALA A 112 -1.65 2.51 -21.00
N LYS A 113 -2.10 1.74 -21.99
CA LYS A 113 -3.15 2.17 -22.93
C LYS A 113 -4.47 2.48 -22.23
N VAL A 114 -4.90 1.65 -21.27
CA VAL A 114 -6.12 1.89 -20.48
C VAL A 114 -6.01 3.19 -19.66
N ARG A 115 -4.82 3.53 -19.18
CA ARG A 115 -4.54 4.80 -18.48
C ARG A 115 -4.42 6.01 -19.43
N GLY A 116 -4.48 5.81 -20.74
CA GLY A 116 -4.48 6.88 -21.75
C GLY A 116 -3.11 7.16 -22.36
N PHE A 117 -2.04 6.46 -21.97
CA PHE A 117 -0.72 6.62 -22.61
C PHE A 117 -0.69 6.09 -24.04
N ARG A 118 0.07 6.77 -24.91
CA ARG A 118 0.21 6.44 -26.34
C ARG A 118 1.64 6.76 -26.82
N GLY A 119 2.05 6.18 -27.96
CA GLY A 119 3.34 6.47 -28.59
C GLY A 119 4.52 6.29 -27.66
N ASP A 120 5.53 7.14 -27.81
CA ASP A 120 6.79 7.08 -27.06
C ASP A 120 6.61 7.16 -25.55
N THR A 121 5.69 8.01 -25.06
CA THR A 121 5.36 8.09 -23.63
C THR A 121 4.88 6.75 -23.06
N LEU A 122 4.14 5.95 -23.83
CA LEU A 122 3.72 4.62 -23.40
C LEU A 122 4.94 3.71 -23.23
N ASP A 123 5.84 3.73 -24.20
CA ASP A 123 7.02 2.86 -24.20
C ASP A 123 7.98 3.25 -23.08
N GLU A 124 8.24 4.53 -22.88
CA GLU A 124 9.02 5.05 -21.74
C GLU A 124 8.46 4.62 -20.38
N ARG A 125 7.13 4.70 -20.20
CA ARG A 125 6.47 4.29 -18.94
C ARG A 125 6.60 2.80 -18.69
N VAL A 126 6.46 1.99 -19.73
CA VAL A 126 6.60 0.52 -19.66
C VAL A 126 8.04 0.14 -19.36
N ASP A 127 9.02 0.69 -20.08
CA ASP A 127 10.43 0.38 -19.85
C ASP A 127 10.89 0.84 -18.46
N ARG A 128 10.46 2.02 -18.01
CA ARG A 128 10.72 2.48 -16.62
C ARG A 128 10.14 1.50 -15.59
N ALA A 129 8.89 1.05 -15.76
CA ALA A 129 8.26 0.14 -14.82
C ALA A 129 8.96 -1.23 -14.80
N LEU A 130 9.37 -1.75 -15.97
CA LEU A 130 10.16 -2.98 -16.09
C LEU A 130 11.49 -2.86 -15.34
N GLY A 131 12.23 -1.78 -15.57
CA GLY A 131 13.52 -1.53 -14.91
C GLY A 131 13.40 -1.40 -13.39
N LEU A 132 12.43 -0.59 -12.89
CA LEU A 132 12.18 -0.40 -11.45
C LEU A 132 11.88 -1.73 -10.73
N THR A 133 11.20 -2.65 -11.39
CA THR A 133 10.79 -3.93 -10.81
C THR A 133 11.65 -5.11 -11.24
N ARG A 134 12.76 -4.84 -11.97
CA ARG A 134 13.72 -5.85 -12.45
C ARG A 134 13.07 -6.97 -13.24
N LEU A 135 12.22 -6.63 -14.20
CA LEU A 135 11.49 -7.55 -15.06
C LEU A 135 12.09 -7.70 -16.47
N ASP A 136 13.21 -7.02 -16.77
CA ASP A 136 13.80 -7.00 -18.10
C ASP A 136 14.13 -8.40 -18.63
N GLY A 137 14.67 -9.27 -17.78
CA GLY A 137 15.03 -10.65 -18.16
C GLY A 137 13.84 -11.55 -18.49
N VAL A 138 12.60 -11.17 -18.09
CA VAL A 138 11.39 -11.97 -18.31
C VAL A 138 10.32 -11.23 -19.12
N ARG A 139 10.67 -10.06 -19.69
CA ARG A 139 9.72 -9.13 -20.33
C ARG A 139 8.88 -9.75 -21.47
N LEU A 140 9.41 -10.77 -22.14
CA LEU A 140 8.75 -11.47 -23.26
C LEU A 140 8.12 -12.80 -22.84
N GLN A 141 8.23 -13.20 -21.58
CA GLN A 141 7.62 -14.43 -21.08
C GLN A 141 6.12 -14.22 -20.78
N PRO A 142 5.26 -15.23 -21.05
CA PRO A 142 3.88 -15.23 -20.58
C PRO A 142 3.81 -15.16 -19.05
N VAL A 143 2.89 -14.35 -18.51
CA VAL A 143 2.79 -14.15 -17.06
C VAL A 143 2.49 -15.46 -16.32
N GLU A 144 1.73 -16.37 -16.90
CA GLU A 144 1.41 -17.67 -16.28
C GLU A 144 2.64 -18.53 -15.99
N THR A 145 3.68 -18.43 -16.81
CA THR A 145 4.92 -19.21 -16.68
C THR A 145 5.86 -18.68 -15.59
N LEU A 146 5.58 -17.49 -15.05
CA LEU A 146 6.41 -16.85 -14.03
C LEU A 146 6.19 -17.46 -12.65
N SER A 147 7.24 -17.42 -11.81
CA SER A 147 7.13 -17.74 -10.38
C SER A 147 6.18 -16.75 -9.68
N LYS A 148 5.67 -17.13 -8.50
CA LYS A 148 4.82 -16.26 -7.67
C LYS A 148 5.49 -14.89 -7.43
N GLY A 149 6.79 -14.87 -7.16
CA GLY A 149 7.56 -13.65 -6.94
C GLY A 149 7.61 -12.74 -8.18
N PHE A 150 7.86 -13.29 -9.35
CA PHE A 150 7.83 -12.51 -10.58
C PHE A 150 6.42 -11.99 -10.90
N LYS A 151 5.36 -12.78 -10.70
CA LYS A 151 3.96 -12.32 -10.84
C LYS A 151 3.67 -11.15 -9.91
N ARG A 152 4.19 -11.19 -8.68
CA ARG A 152 4.06 -10.08 -7.71
C ARG A 152 4.74 -8.81 -8.21
N ARG A 153 5.94 -8.92 -8.77
CA ARG A 153 6.65 -7.79 -9.39
C ARG A 153 5.92 -7.24 -10.61
N VAL A 154 5.27 -8.06 -11.42
CA VAL A 154 4.44 -7.60 -12.55
C VAL A 154 3.26 -6.76 -12.03
N GLY A 155 2.60 -7.18 -10.94
CA GLY A 155 1.56 -6.39 -10.29
C GLY A 155 2.10 -5.06 -9.74
N LEU A 156 3.29 -5.06 -9.14
CA LEU A 156 3.95 -3.85 -8.66
C LEU A 156 4.31 -2.91 -9.83
N ALA A 157 4.86 -3.44 -10.94
CA ALA A 157 5.13 -2.67 -12.14
C ALA A 157 3.87 -1.97 -12.67
N GLN A 158 2.73 -2.68 -12.70
CA GLN A 158 1.43 -2.12 -13.09
C GLN A 158 0.99 -0.99 -12.15
N ALA A 159 1.22 -1.11 -10.84
CA ALA A 159 0.89 -0.06 -9.88
C ALA A 159 1.76 1.20 -10.05
N LEU A 160 3.02 1.04 -10.48
CA LEU A 160 4.00 2.11 -10.68
C LEU A 160 3.95 2.77 -12.06
N LEU A 161 3.29 2.16 -13.03
CA LEU A 161 3.34 2.50 -14.45
C LEU A 161 3.09 3.98 -14.77
N HIS A 162 2.18 4.62 -14.05
CA HIS A 162 1.78 6.02 -14.27
C HIS A 162 2.42 6.99 -13.27
N ASP A 163 3.36 6.50 -12.45
CA ASP A 163 4.09 7.28 -11.44
C ASP A 163 3.17 8.04 -10.46
N PRO A 164 2.29 7.33 -9.76
CA PRO A 164 1.32 7.95 -8.87
C PRO A 164 1.98 8.55 -7.63
N PRO A 165 1.44 9.65 -7.06
CA PRO A 165 1.88 10.20 -5.77
C PRO A 165 1.48 9.33 -4.58
N VAL A 166 0.51 8.43 -4.73
CA VAL A 166 0.03 7.53 -3.68
C VAL A 166 0.16 6.08 -4.11
N LEU A 167 0.71 5.24 -3.23
CA LEU A 167 0.78 3.79 -3.41
C LEU A 167 0.04 3.08 -2.27
N VAL A 168 -0.79 2.12 -2.62
CA VAL A 168 -1.42 1.19 -1.68
C VAL A 168 -1.03 -0.22 -2.10
N LEU A 169 -0.26 -0.90 -1.25
CA LEU A 169 0.37 -2.18 -1.54
C LEU A 169 -0.15 -3.22 -0.53
N ASP A 170 -0.98 -4.14 -0.99
CA ASP A 170 -1.52 -5.21 -0.15
C ASP A 170 -0.59 -6.41 -0.19
N GLU A 171 0.16 -6.64 0.91
CA GLU A 171 1.18 -7.68 1.10
C GLU A 171 2.24 -7.73 -0.04
N PRO A 172 2.98 -6.63 -0.30
CA PRO A 172 3.82 -6.50 -1.49
C PRO A 172 4.96 -7.52 -1.58
N THR A 173 5.37 -8.12 -0.48
CA THR A 173 6.49 -9.08 -0.40
C THR A 173 6.03 -10.52 -0.18
N ASP A 174 4.72 -10.79 -0.16
CA ASP A 174 4.22 -12.16 0.01
C ASP A 174 4.68 -13.08 -1.13
N GLY A 175 5.22 -14.25 -0.74
CA GLY A 175 5.74 -15.25 -1.66
C GLY A 175 7.04 -14.91 -2.37
N LEU A 176 7.75 -13.85 -1.92
CA LEU A 176 9.10 -13.50 -2.37
C LEU A 176 10.16 -14.22 -1.54
N ASP A 177 11.27 -14.59 -2.17
CA ASP A 177 12.48 -15.00 -1.46
C ASP A 177 13.17 -13.82 -0.75
N PRO A 178 14.14 -14.06 0.17
CA PRO A 178 14.77 -12.98 0.94
C PRO A 178 15.42 -11.90 0.09
N ASN A 179 16.05 -12.23 -1.04
CA ASN A 179 16.69 -11.26 -1.93
C ASN A 179 15.63 -10.39 -2.62
N GLN A 180 14.58 -11.02 -3.11
CA GLN A 180 13.46 -10.32 -3.74
C GLN A 180 12.73 -9.40 -2.75
N LYS A 181 12.55 -9.83 -1.48
CA LYS A 181 12.00 -8.98 -0.42
C LYS A 181 12.86 -7.75 -0.21
N HIS A 182 14.18 -7.93 -0.12
CA HIS A 182 15.13 -6.82 0.04
C HIS A 182 15.01 -5.82 -1.12
N GLU A 183 14.92 -6.29 -2.36
CA GLU A 183 14.77 -5.43 -3.53
C GLU A 183 13.48 -4.61 -3.53
N VAL A 184 12.34 -5.22 -3.15
CA VAL A 184 11.07 -4.51 -3.02
C VAL A 184 11.11 -3.50 -1.88
N ARG A 185 11.72 -3.84 -0.74
CA ARG A 185 11.92 -2.91 0.39
C ARG A 185 12.77 -1.71 -0.02
N THR A 186 13.88 -1.93 -0.71
CA THR A 186 14.73 -0.85 -1.24
C THR A 186 13.95 0.06 -2.20
N LEU A 187 13.21 -0.52 -3.14
CA LEU A 187 12.38 0.25 -4.06
C LEU A 187 11.35 1.13 -3.33
N ILE A 188 10.70 0.62 -2.28
CA ILE A 188 9.75 1.38 -1.46
C ILE A 188 10.47 2.53 -0.74
N GLN A 189 11.65 2.28 -0.17
CA GLN A 189 12.45 3.30 0.50
C GLN A 189 12.89 4.41 -0.47
N ASP A 190 13.33 4.06 -1.68
CA ASP A 190 13.77 5.02 -2.70
C ASP A 190 12.62 5.94 -3.15
N MET A 191 11.40 5.40 -3.23
CA MET A 191 10.22 6.17 -3.64
C MET A 191 9.62 7.01 -2.50
N ARG A 192 9.99 6.76 -1.25
CA ARG A 192 9.36 7.35 -0.06
C ARG A 192 9.32 8.87 -0.10
N ALA A 193 10.44 9.53 -0.47
CA ALA A 193 10.56 10.98 -0.40
C ALA A 193 9.48 11.73 -1.20
N GLU A 194 8.98 11.12 -2.28
CA GLU A 194 8.04 11.77 -3.21
C GLU A 194 6.60 11.28 -3.09
N LYS A 195 6.36 10.20 -2.35
CA LYS A 195 5.07 9.50 -2.32
C LYS A 195 4.53 9.32 -0.90
N ALA A 196 3.22 9.14 -0.79
CA ALA A 196 2.57 8.53 0.38
C ALA A 196 2.35 7.06 0.09
N ILE A 197 2.85 6.17 0.95
CA ILE A 197 2.81 4.72 0.72
C ILE A 197 2.11 4.05 1.88
N VAL A 198 1.11 3.22 1.59
CA VAL A 198 0.47 2.33 2.58
C VAL A 198 0.80 0.90 2.21
N ILE A 199 1.31 0.15 3.17
CA ILE A 199 1.65 -1.27 3.03
C ILE A 199 0.82 -2.06 4.02
N SER A 200 -0.05 -2.95 3.55
CA SER A 200 -0.60 -3.95 4.46
C SER A 200 0.38 -5.11 4.60
N THR A 201 0.62 -5.54 5.81
CA THR A 201 1.48 -6.70 6.06
C THR A 201 1.10 -7.38 7.38
N HIS A 202 1.39 -8.67 7.46
CA HIS A 202 1.37 -9.43 8.70
C HIS A 202 2.80 -9.76 9.18
N ILE A 203 3.82 -9.28 8.45
CA ILE A 203 5.25 -9.52 8.70
C ILE A 203 5.84 -8.32 9.43
N LEU A 204 6.13 -8.48 10.72
CA LEU A 204 6.61 -7.39 11.58
C LEU A 204 7.99 -6.86 11.21
N GLU A 205 8.87 -7.73 10.66
CA GLU A 205 10.17 -7.32 10.13
C GLU A 205 10.08 -6.30 8.98
N GLU A 206 8.98 -6.30 8.23
CA GLU A 206 8.78 -5.32 7.16
C GLU A 206 8.49 -3.93 7.72
N VAL A 207 7.81 -3.89 8.85
CA VAL A 207 7.49 -2.63 9.51
C VAL A 207 8.76 -1.94 9.99
N ASP A 208 9.65 -2.67 10.65
CA ASP A 208 10.95 -2.14 11.08
C ASP A 208 11.81 -1.71 9.90
N ALA A 209 11.77 -2.48 8.80
CA ALA A 209 12.65 -2.25 7.66
C ALA A 209 12.26 -1.04 6.81
N VAL A 210 10.97 -0.75 6.63
CA VAL A 210 10.53 0.24 5.63
C VAL A 210 9.52 1.27 6.13
N CYS A 211 8.80 1.02 7.23
CA CYS A 211 7.72 1.89 7.66
C CYS A 211 8.24 3.04 8.54
N THR A 212 7.70 4.23 8.33
CA THR A 212 7.94 5.41 9.18
C THR A 212 6.94 5.45 10.34
N ARG A 213 5.76 4.85 10.14
CA ARG A 213 4.66 4.77 11.09
C ARG A 213 3.89 3.46 10.87
N ALA A 214 3.28 2.94 11.90
CA ALA A 214 2.51 1.72 11.84
C ALA A 214 1.17 1.87 12.56
N ILE A 215 0.11 1.41 11.90
CA ILE A 215 -1.22 1.22 12.48
C ILE A 215 -1.42 -0.27 12.72
N VAL A 216 -1.82 -0.62 13.94
CA VAL A 216 -2.26 -1.99 14.27
C VAL A 216 -3.79 -2.01 14.27
N ILE A 217 -4.37 -2.90 13.46
CA ILE A 217 -5.81 -3.12 13.40
C ILE A 217 -6.16 -4.49 13.99
N ALA A 218 -7.16 -4.53 14.84
CA ALA A 218 -7.72 -5.75 15.40
C ALA A 218 -9.26 -5.64 15.45
N ASN A 219 -9.96 -6.71 15.06
CA ASN A 219 -11.42 -6.74 15.02
C ASN A 219 -12.07 -5.54 14.31
N GLY A 220 -11.46 -5.11 13.21
CA GLY A 220 -11.92 -3.99 12.41
C GLY A 220 -11.61 -2.60 12.95
N ARG A 221 -10.94 -2.45 14.08
CA ARG A 221 -10.63 -1.18 14.75
C ARG A 221 -9.14 -0.93 14.85
N VAL A 222 -8.74 0.34 14.81
CA VAL A 222 -7.36 0.75 15.11
C VAL A 222 -7.13 0.62 16.62
N VAL A 223 -6.11 -0.16 16.99
CA VAL A 223 -5.71 -0.38 18.39
C VAL A 223 -4.39 0.29 18.74
N ALA A 224 -3.58 0.65 17.74
CA ALA A 224 -2.38 1.48 17.90
C ALA A 224 -2.08 2.22 16.59
N ASP A 225 -1.46 3.40 16.72
CA ASP A 225 -1.06 4.26 15.61
C ASP A 225 0.19 5.04 16.04
N GLU A 226 1.39 4.51 15.74
CA GLU A 226 2.66 5.00 16.27
C GLU A 226 3.83 4.70 15.33
N THR A 227 5.01 5.25 15.64
CA THR A 227 6.25 4.83 14.98
C THR A 227 6.63 3.41 15.40
N PRO A 228 7.38 2.64 14.57
CA PRO A 228 7.86 1.32 14.96
C PRO A 228 8.62 1.31 16.30
N ALA A 229 9.46 2.30 16.53
CA ALA A 229 10.21 2.44 17.78
C ALA A 229 9.30 2.68 19.00
N ALA A 230 8.25 3.49 18.86
CA ALA A 230 7.28 3.72 19.94
C ALA A 230 6.45 2.45 20.24
N LEU A 231 6.08 1.69 19.20
CA LEU A 231 5.42 0.39 19.39
C LEU A 231 6.33 -0.59 20.16
N GLN A 232 7.60 -0.72 19.78
CA GLN A 232 8.58 -1.58 20.47
C GLN A 232 8.72 -1.21 21.95
N ALA A 233 8.70 0.08 22.27
CA ALA A 233 8.81 0.58 23.63
C ALA A 233 7.61 0.23 24.54
N ARG A 234 6.49 -0.24 23.99
CA ARG A 234 5.31 -0.66 24.77
C ARG A 234 5.51 -1.96 25.54
N HIS A 235 6.50 -2.79 25.14
CA HIS A 235 6.75 -4.07 25.80
C HIS A 235 8.19 -4.15 26.32
N PRO A 236 8.44 -4.69 27.52
CA PRO A 236 9.78 -4.78 28.12
C PRO A 236 10.81 -5.52 27.27
N SER A 237 10.37 -6.46 26.40
CA SER A 237 11.26 -7.20 25.49
C SER A 237 11.78 -6.33 24.33
N GLY A 238 11.17 -5.19 24.03
CA GLY A 238 11.47 -4.37 22.88
C GLY A 238 11.17 -5.03 21.52
N LYS A 239 10.42 -6.14 21.51
CA LYS A 239 10.08 -6.87 20.29
C LYS A 239 8.68 -6.55 19.81
N LEU A 240 8.53 -6.22 18.53
CA LEU A 240 7.22 -5.96 17.90
C LEU A 240 6.29 -7.18 18.00
N ASP A 241 6.81 -8.40 17.94
CA ASP A 241 6.00 -9.63 18.08
C ASP A 241 5.22 -9.68 19.38
N ASP A 242 5.85 -9.31 20.50
CA ASP A 242 5.23 -9.34 21.82
C ASP A 242 4.18 -8.23 21.95
N VAL A 243 4.48 -7.03 21.43
CA VAL A 243 3.54 -5.91 21.36
C VAL A 243 2.34 -6.28 20.49
N PHE A 244 2.57 -6.85 19.33
CA PHE A 244 1.51 -7.25 18.40
C PHE A 244 0.57 -8.29 19.03
N ARG A 245 1.12 -9.31 19.70
CA ARG A 245 0.34 -10.31 20.43
C ARG A 245 -0.51 -9.64 21.52
N GLN A 246 0.08 -8.76 22.32
CA GLN A 246 -0.63 -8.05 23.38
C GLN A 246 -1.80 -7.22 22.84
N LEU A 247 -1.63 -6.55 21.69
CA LEU A 247 -2.64 -5.68 21.10
C LEU A 247 -3.75 -6.44 20.34
N THR A 248 -3.44 -7.63 19.82
CA THR A 248 -4.36 -8.35 18.92
C THR A 248 -5.00 -9.60 19.53
N LEU A 249 -4.45 -10.15 20.62
CA LEU A 249 -5.12 -11.22 21.36
C LEU A 249 -6.25 -10.66 22.21
N PRO A 250 -7.41 -11.33 22.28
CA PRO A 250 -8.43 -10.95 23.24
C PRO A 250 -7.83 -11.03 24.65
N ALA A 251 -8.13 -10.02 25.49
CA ALA A 251 -7.78 -10.07 26.90
C ALA A 251 -8.31 -11.41 27.44
N ALA A 252 -7.44 -12.20 28.08
CA ALA A 252 -7.86 -13.45 28.72
C ALA A 252 -8.99 -13.12 29.67
N ALA A 253 -10.16 -13.69 29.42
CA ALA A 253 -11.33 -13.53 30.26
C ALA A 253 -11.15 -14.25 31.61
#